data_71de56152c967ce884755f4609421b8b
#
_entry.id   71de56152c967ce884755f4609421b8b
#
_cell.length_a   1.000
_cell.length_b   1.000
_cell.length_c   1.000
_cell.angle_alpha   90.00
_cell.angle_beta   90.00
_cell.angle_gamma   90.00
#
_symmetry.space_group_name_H-M   'P 1'
#
loop_
_entity.id
_entity.type
_entity.pdbx_description
1 polymer ?
#
loop_
_entity_poly.entity_id
_entity_poly.type
_entity_poly.pdbx_seq_one_letter_code
_entity_poly.pdbx_strand_id
1 'polypeptide(L)'
;MKIKHLIIEKMKELTQSLGSIVGKIRNSSDTMSSNSYELNDTSSQTLAANNEISKAVEDVAEGSTGMAASISKINENLLEMSNETKDINASVDEIKNQTTAVQDSSKIMNDKIKSMQDSSHKMDEGISAISKRIETVNTTVDKVSNIVSVIEEISSETNLLSLNASIEAARAGDAGKGFAVVAQEIRVLSDNTNTELENIKQIISSLVEECRYCVQASGTIVEDNAKQKEEIKAVLDEFGSLDEQIQKTAEKADEIEELVTAMIELNDDITKSSNSLTDVSAANAAATEEMNANIEELNAMMHGVSEMAEHMNNESDGLKEALSFFHN
;
A
#
# COMPACT_ATOMS: atom_id res chain seq x y z
N MET A 1 36.72 125.81 2.33
CA MET A 1 35.34 125.22 2.23
C MET A 1 35.30 123.89 1.43
N LYS A 2 35.94 123.77 0.29
CA LYS A 2 35.87 122.56 -0.56
C LYS A 2 36.39 121.24 0.10
N ILE A 3 37.46 121.25 0.88
CA ILE A 3 38.01 120.08 1.57
C ILE A 3 37.06 119.52 2.65
N LYS A 4 36.42 120.42 3.40
CA LYS A 4 35.41 120.06 4.42
C LYS A 4 34.18 119.34 3.83
N HIS A 5 33.76 119.80 2.66
CA HIS A 5 32.61 119.21 1.95
C HIS A 5 32.95 117.84 1.40
N LEU A 6 34.17 117.63 0.80
CA LEU A 6 34.65 116.39 0.29
C LEU A 6 34.85 115.34 1.40
N ILE A 7 35.33 115.76 2.60
CA ILE A 7 35.44 114.87 3.77
C ILE A 7 34.07 114.38 4.25
N ILE A 8 33.09 115.28 4.33
CA ILE A 8 31.72 114.99 4.74
C ILE A 8 31.06 114.03 3.73
N GLU A 9 31.24 114.19 2.43
CA GLU A 9 30.73 113.39 1.36
C GLU A 9 31.37 111.94 1.40
N LYS A 10 32.67 111.88 1.57
CA LYS A 10 33.35 110.56 1.74
C LYS A 10 32.98 109.88 3.04
N MET A 11 32.81 110.61 4.13
CA MET A 11 32.30 110.03 5.37
C MET A 11 30.88 109.45 5.20
N LYS A 12 30.01 110.16 4.43
CA LYS A 12 28.64 109.72 4.14
C LYS A 12 28.60 108.45 3.28
N GLU A 13 29.46 108.41 2.23
CA GLU A 13 29.63 107.22 1.42
C GLU A 13 30.16 106.03 2.27
N LEU A 14 31.13 106.27 3.17
CA LEU A 14 31.67 105.26 4.07
C LEU A 14 30.59 104.70 5.05
N THR A 15 29.80 105.59 5.64
CA THR A 15 28.71 105.24 6.55
C THR A 15 27.64 104.41 5.82
N GLN A 16 27.29 104.76 4.59
CA GLN A 16 26.32 104.08 3.78
C GLN A 16 26.81 102.71 3.36
N SER A 17 28.14 102.55 3.02
CA SER A 17 28.78 101.32 2.68
C SER A 17 28.86 100.37 3.92
N LEU A 18 29.25 100.91 5.09
CA LEU A 18 29.23 100.20 6.37
C LEU A 18 27.84 99.71 6.73
N GLY A 19 26.78 100.55 6.61
CA GLY A 19 25.39 100.20 6.86
C GLY A 19 24.94 99.01 5.94
N SER A 20 25.32 99.07 4.65
CA SER A 20 25.05 97.97 3.71
C SER A 20 25.75 96.63 4.08
N ILE A 21 27.02 96.74 4.52
CA ILE A 21 27.79 95.53 4.97
C ILE A 21 27.15 94.95 6.23
N VAL A 22 26.83 95.79 7.22
CA VAL A 22 26.13 95.39 8.45
C VAL A 22 24.82 94.65 8.14
N GLY A 23 24.01 95.24 7.23
CA GLY A 23 22.74 94.63 6.79
C GLY A 23 22.93 93.31 6.13
N LYS A 24 23.95 93.09 5.29
CA LYS A 24 24.28 91.84 4.68
C LYS A 24 24.74 90.82 5.70
N ILE A 25 25.61 91.16 6.66
CA ILE A 25 26.03 90.27 7.72
C ILE A 25 24.86 89.84 8.61
N ARG A 26 23.98 90.73 8.94
CA ARG A 26 22.76 90.42 9.72
C ARG A 26 21.89 89.36 9.00
N ASN A 27 21.57 89.66 7.73
CA ASN A 27 20.78 88.69 6.94
C ASN A 27 21.47 87.32 6.80
N SER A 28 22.80 87.28 6.62
CA SER A 28 23.57 86.04 6.58
C SER A 28 23.53 85.26 7.91
N SER A 29 23.61 86.02 9.04
CA SER A 29 23.48 85.48 10.38
C SER A 29 22.07 84.88 10.62
N ASP A 30 21.01 85.61 10.25
CA ASP A 30 19.63 85.07 10.39
C ASP A 30 19.44 83.85 9.57
N THR A 31 19.95 83.79 8.32
CA THR A 31 19.91 82.58 7.47
C THR A 31 20.70 81.42 8.08
N MET A 32 21.88 81.71 8.65
CA MET A 32 22.72 80.75 9.30
C MET A 32 22.04 80.10 10.53
N SER A 33 21.38 80.92 11.35
CA SER A 33 20.58 80.45 12.49
C SER A 33 19.40 79.53 12.03
N SER A 34 18.65 80.02 11.00
CA SER A 34 17.55 79.24 10.44
C SER A 34 18.02 77.87 9.91
N ASN A 35 19.12 77.85 9.15
CA ASN A 35 19.70 76.62 8.61
C ASN A 35 20.20 75.67 9.73
N SER A 36 20.73 76.22 10.82
CA SER A 36 21.17 75.50 12.01
C SER A 36 19.99 74.77 12.68
N TYR A 37 18.84 75.45 12.86
CA TYR A 37 17.64 74.79 13.40
C TYR A 37 17.13 73.66 12.48
N GLU A 38 17.12 73.93 11.16
CA GLU A 38 16.71 72.87 10.18
C GLU A 38 17.64 71.65 10.15
N LEU A 39 18.96 71.84 10.26
CA LEU A 39 19.93 70.81 10.38
C LEU A 39 19.74 69.96 11.66
N ASN A 40 19.50 70.62 12.79
CA ASN A 40 19.26 69.95 14.06
C ASN A 40 17.95 69.12 14.04
N ASP A 41 16.89 69.66 13.45
CA ASP A 41 15.62 68.98 13.27
C ASP A 41 15.78 67.79 12.33
N THR A 42 16.45 67.93 11.18
CA THR A 42 16.77 66.83 10.23
C THR A 42 17.62 65.75 10.87
N SER A 43 18.61 66.12 11.69
CA SER A 43 19.45 65.18 12.44
C SER A 43 18.60 64.34 13.41
N SER A 44 17.70 65.02 14.17
CA SER A 44 16.78 64.32 15.11
C SER A 44 15.82 63.36 14.42
N GLN A 45 15.26 63.74 13.25
CA GLN A 45 14.39 62.91 12.46
C GLN A 45 15.16 61.68 11.89
N THR A 46 16.40 61.90 11.44
CA THR A 46 17.26 60.82 10.93
C THR A 46 17.62 59.82 12.04
N LEU A 47 17.94 60.29 13.25
CA LEU A 47 18.16 59.41 14.40
C LEU A 47 16.92 58.57 14.77
N ALA A 48 15.72 59.17 14.70
CA ALA A 48 14.49 58.46 14.94
C ALA A 48 14.26 57.34 13.87
N ALA A 49 14.48 57.65 12.59
CA ALA A 49 14.39 56.67 11.50
C ALA A 49 15.43 55.54 11.65
N ASN A 50 16.67 55.87 12.08
CA ASN A 50 17.69 54.90 12.36
C ASN A 50 17.28 53.90 13.46
N ASN A 51 16.59 54.36 14.50
CA ASN A 51 16.07 53.52 15.56
C ASN A 51 14.99 52.52 15.04
N GLU A 52 14.14 52.96 14.10
CA GLU A 52 13.16 52.08 13.46
C GLU A 52 13.85 51.04 12.56
N ILE A 53 14.88 51.49 11.80
CA ILE A 53 15.70 50.55 10.98
C ILE A 53 16.40 49.53 11.87
N SER A 54 16.97 49.96 13.02
CA SER A 54 17.61 49.05 13.98
C SER A 54 16.69 47.92 14.46
N LYS A 55 15.42 48.24 14.76
CA LYS A 55 14.42 47.23 15.12
C LYS A 55 14.13 46.29 13.98
N ALA A 56 13.96 46.80 12.75
CA ALA A 56 13.74 45.93 11.59
C ALA A 56 14.91 45.00 11.31
N VAL A 57 16.14 45.46 11.55
CA VAL A 57 17.38 44.65 11.45
C VAL A 57 17.42 43.55 12.51
N GLU A 58 16.98 43.84 13.74
CA GLU A 58 16.85 42.85 14.82
C GLU A 58 15.83 41.75 14.45
N ASP A 59 14.66 42.16 13.90
CA ASP A 59 13.63 41.24 13.42
C ASP A 59 14.17 40.30 12.31
N VAL A 60 14.98 40.81 11.38
CA VAL A 60 15.65 40.03 10.33
C VAL A 60 16.67 39.07 10.92
N ALA A 61 17.43 39.47 11.94
CA ALA A 61 18.39 38.61 12.63
C ALA A 61 17.69 37.43 13.32
N GLU A 62 16.61 37.71 14.07
CA GLU A 62 15.79 36.69 14.73
C GLU A 62 15.16 35.71 13.70
N GLY A 63 14.58 36.29 12.61
CA GLY A 63 14.02 35.47 11.51
C GLY A 63 15.07 34.59 10.87
N SER A 64 16.29 35.04 10.67
CA SER A 64 17.40 34.26 10.11
C SER A 64 17.82 33.11 11.04
N THR A 65 17.86 33.36 12.35
CA THR A 65 18.15 32.33 13.36
C THR A 65 17.04 31.28 13.39
N GLY A 66 15.76 31.69 13.35
CA GLY A 66 14.61 30.80 13.26
C GLY A 66 14.61 29.97 11.97
N MET A 67 15.04 30.55 10.86
CA MET A 67 15.22 29.86 9.58
C MET A 67 16.29 28.77 9.68
N ALA A 68 17.45 29.05 10.27
CA ALA A 68 18.52 28.07 10.47
C ALA A 68 18.06 26.88 11.31
N ALA A 69 17.29 27.12 12.38
CA ALA A 69 16.69 26.05 13.20
C ALA A 69 15.68 25.21 12.40
N SER A 70 14.84 25.84 11.57
CA SER A 70 13.88 25.17 10.72
C SER A 70 14.56 24.28 9.65
N ILE A 71 15.64 24.77 9.04
CA ILE A 71 16.46 24.04 8.07
C ILE A 71 17.08 22.81 8.73
N SER A 72 17.60 22.93 9.95
CA SER A 72 18.12 21.79 10.71
C SER A 72 17.07 20.72 10.92
N LYS A 73 15.83 21.10 11.24
CA LYS A 73 14.71 20.16 11.39
C LYS A 73 14.29 19.52 10.06
N ILE A 74 14.30 20.29 8.97
CA ILE A 74 14.06 19.76 7.62
C ILE A 74 15.09 18.66 7.29
N ASN A 75 16.37 18.90 7.55
CA ASN A 75 17.43 17.95 7.28
C ASN A 75 17.31 16.67 8.12
N GLU A 76 16.88 16.78 9.38
CA GLU A 76 16.57 15.62 10.22
C GLU A 76 15.41 14.79 9.63
N ASN A 77 14.33 15.42 9.21
CA ASN A 77 13.17 14.76 8.60
C ASN A 77 13.55 14.12 7.24
N LEU A 78 14.45 14.73 6.46
CA LEU A 78 14.94 14.16 5.20
C LEU A 78 15.75 12.88 5.42
N LEU A 79 16.54 12.80 6.50
CA LEU A 79 17.26 11.59 6.87
C LEU A 79 16.29 10.48 7.29
N GLU A 80 15.25 10.80 8.07
CA GLU A 80 14.20 9.87 8.46
C GLU A 80 13.45 9.36 7.22
N MET A 81 12.98 10.27 6.34
CA MET A 81 12.31 9.92 5.08
C MET A 81 13.19 9.03 4.18
N SER A 82 14.51 9.29 4.12
CA SER A 82 15.44 8.43 3.37
C SER A 82 15.50 7.00 3.92
N ASN A 83 15.44 6.84 5.24
CA ASN A 83 15.44 5.52 5.87
C ASN A 83 14.09 4.81 5.66
N GLU A 84 12.97 5.51 5.88
CA GLU A 84 11.65 4.94 5.60
C GLU A 84 11.48 4.51 4.14
N THR A 85 12.01 5.30 3.19
CA THR A 85 11.99 4.95 1.77
C THR A 85 12.77 3.66 1.47
N LYS A 86 13.90 3.43 2.15
CA LYS A 86 14.65 2.17 2.05
C LYS A 86 13.87 0.99 2.61
N ASP A 87 13.19 1.18 3.74
CA ASP A 87 12.39 0.14 4.38
C ASP A 87 11.17 -0.22 3.52
N ILE A 88 10.54 0.78 2.88
CA ILE A 88 9.46 0.55 1.91
C ILE A 88 10.00 -0.26 0.72
N ASN A 89 11.17 0.10 0.17
CA ASN A 89 11.77 -0.63 -0.95
C ASN A 89 12.05 -2.10 -0.59
N ALA A 90 12.60 -2.36 0.60
CA ALA A 90 12.84 -3.71 1.08
C ALA A 90 11.51 -4.50 1.24
N SER A 91 10.44 -3.83 1.70
CA SER A 91 9.11 -4.44 1.82
C SER A 91 8.50 -4.77 0.45
N VAL A 92 8.72 -3.92 -0.55
CA VAL A 92 8.30 -4.18 -1.95
C VAL A 92 9.01 -5.41 -2.51
N ASP A 93 10.32 -5.54 -2.29
CA ASP A 93 11.09 -6.71 -2.71
C ASP A 93 10.56 -7.98 -2.04
N GLU A 94 10.20 -7.92 -0.75
CA GLU A 94 9.61 -9.05 -0.04
C GLU A 94 8.23 -9.42 -0.62
N ILE A 95 7.36 -8.44 -0.91
CA ILE A 95 6.06 -8.66 -1.56
C ILE A 95 6.25 -9.35 -2.92
N LYS A 96 7.19 -8.91 -3.76
CA LYS A 96 7.51 -9.53 -5.06
C LYS A 96 7.94 -10.99 -4.90
N ASN A 97 8.82 -11.27 -3.94
CA ASN A 97 9.28 -12.63 -3.65
C ASN A 97 8.14 -13.52 -3.16
N GLN A 98 7.29 -13.03 -2.24
CA GLN A 98 6.13 -13.76 -1.75
C GLN A 98 5.11 -14.01 -2.87
N THR A 99 4.85 -13.02 -3.71
CA THR A 99 3.94 -13.11 -4.86
C THR A 99 4.40 -14.20 -5.82
N THR A 100 5.70 -14.27 -6.11
CA THR A 100 6.30 -15.32 -6.95
C THR A 100 6.14 -16.71 -6.31
N ALA A 101 6.39 -16.84 -5.00
CA ALA A 101 6.22 -18.10 -4.29
C ALA A 101 4.76 -18.59 -4.25
N VAL A 102 3.79 -17.67 -4.12
CA VAL A 102 2.36 -17.99 -4.19
C VAL A 102 1.98 -18.41 -5.61
N GLN A 103 2.52 -17.77 -6.64
CA GLN A 103 2.30 -18.13 -8.05
C GLN A 103 2.80 -19.56 -8.35
N ASP A 104 4.00 -19.91 -7.88
CA ASP A 104 4.55 -21.27 -8.03
C ASP A 104 3.69 -22.30 -7.30
N SER A 105 3.21 -21.97 -6.10
CA SER A 105 2.31 -22.82 -5.32
C SER A 105 0.96 -23.01 -6.02
N SER A 106 0.40 -21.97 -6.61
CA SER A 106 -0.84 -22.00 -7.41
C SER A 106 -0.69 -22.94 -8.60
N LYS A 107 0.45 -22.86 -9.31
CA LYS A 107 0.75 -23.76 -10.43
C LYS A 107 0.81 -25.22 -10.02
N ILE A 108 1.52 -25.53 -8.93
CA ILE A 108 1.59 -26.89 -8.37
C ILE A 108 0.19 -27.40 -8.00
N MET A 109 -0.63 -26.54 -7.39
CA MET A 109 -1.99 -26.92 -7.00
C MET A 109 -2.87 -27.19 -8.23
N ASN A 110 -2.78 -26.37 -9.28
CA ASN A 110 -3.49 -26.60 -10.53
C ASN A 110 -3.15 -27.95 -11.17
N ASP A 111 -1.88 -28.37 -11.14
CA ASP A 111 -1.45 -29.69 -11.62
C ASP A 111 -2.02 -30.84 -10.77
N LYS A 112 -2.11 -30.66 -9.45
CA LYS A 112 -2.75 -31.61 -8.55
C LYS A 112 -4.25 -31.74 -8.82
N ILE A 113 -4.94 -30.62 -9.04
CA ILE A 113 -6.37 -30.63 -9.37
C ILE A 113 -6.63 -31.34 -10.69
N LYS A 114 -5.81 -31.15 -11.72
CA LYS A 114 -5.89 -31.90 -12.97
C LYS A 114 -5.73 -33.44 -12.72
N SER A 115 -4.78 -33.83 -11.87
CA SER A 115 -4.60 -35.22 -11.49
C SER A 115 -5.82 -35.81 -10.75
N MET A 116 -6.52 -34.96 -9.93
CA MET A 116 -7.78 -35.38 -9.28
C MET A 116 -8.91 -35.53 -10.31
N GLN A 117 -9.01 -34.66 -11.32
CA GLN A 117 -9.96 -34.82 -12.44
C GLN A 117 -9.74 -36.14 -13.18
N ASP A 118 -8.48 -36.46 -13.52
CA ASP A 118 -8.12 -37.73 -14.19
C ASP A 118 -8.49 -38.93 -13.33
N SER A 119 -8.27 -38.85 -12.02
CA SER A 119 -8.62 -39.92 -11.08
C SER A 119 -10.13 -40.12 -10.98
N SER A 120 -10.90 -39.01 -10.94
CA SER A 120 -12.36 -39.07 -10.95
C SER A 120 -12.92 -39.68 -12.26
N HIS A 121 -12.28 -39.39 -13.39
CA HIS A 121 -12.65 -39.97 -14.68
C HIS A 121 -12.39 -41.49 -14.71
N LYS A 122 -11.23 -41.94 -14.20
CA LYS A 122 -10.91 -43.35 -14.07
C LYS A 122 -11.87 -44.09 -13.14
N MET A 123 -12.37 -43.42 -12.10
CA MET A 123 -13.38 -43.95 -11.19
C MET A 123 -14.70 -44.21 -11.92
N ASP A 124 -15.16 -43.29 -12.79
CA ASP A 124 -16.34 -43.52 -13.64
C ASP A 124 -16.20 -44.74 -14.52
N GLU A 125 -15.03 -44.89 -15.18
CA GLU A 125 -14.75 -46.04 -16.03
C GLU A 125 -14.77 -47.35 -15.22
N GLY A 126 -14.17 -47.33 -14.02
CA GLY A 126 -14.15 -48.48 -13.11
C GLY A 126 -15.55 -48.88 -12.65
N ILE A 127 -16.37 -47.93 -12.25
CA ILE A 127 -17.75 -48.19 -11.81
C ILE A 127 -18.60 -48.74 -12.98
N SER A 128 -18.46 -48.15 -14.16
CA SER A 128 -19.15 -48.66 -15.36
C SER A 128 -18.79 -50.14 -15.66
N ALA A 129 -17.49 -50.48 -15.54
CA ALA A 129 -17.03 -51.84 -15.73
C ALA A 129 -17.60 -52.82 -14.66
N ILE A 130 -17.67 -52.37 -13.38
CA ILE A 130 -18.27 -53.13 -12.29
C ILE A 130 -19.75 -53.36 -12.58
N SER A 131 -20.53 -52.33 -12.92
CA SER A 131 -21.95 -52.46 -13.23
C SER A 131 -22.22 -53.46 -14.35
N LYS A 132 -21.42 -53.43 -15.41
CA LYS A 132 -21.52 -54.41 -16.52
C LYS A 132 -21.20 -55.82 -16.09
N ARG A 133 -20.22 -56.03 -15.18
CA ARG A 133 -19.92 -57.32 -14.63
C ARG A 133 -21.02 -57.90 -13.75
N ILE A 134 -21.66 -57.04 -12.91
CA ILE A 134 -22.79 -57.44 -12.07
C ILE A 134 -23.97 -57.85 -12.95
N GLU A 135 -24.27 -57.16 -14.03
CA GLU A 135 -25.32 -57.53 -14.99
C GLU A 135 -25.04 -58.90 -15.62
N THR A 136 -23.76 -59.19 -15.96
CA THR A 136 -23.34 -60.50 -16.47
C THR A 136 -23.51 -61.59 -15.43
N VAL A 137 -23.18 -61.31 -14.14
CA VAL A 137 -23.39 -62.29 -13.04
C VAL A 137 -24.90 -62.55 -12.88
N ASN A 138 -25.75 -61.55 -12.82
CA ASN A 138 -27.22 -61.68 -12.72
C ASN A 138 -27.76 -62.58 -13.84
N THR A 139 -27.36 -62.30 -15.09
CA THR A 139 -27.76 -63.12 -16.24
C THR A 139 -27.33 -64.60 -16.12
N THR A 140 -26.15 -64.83 -15.52
CA THR A 140 -25.62 -66.17 -15.28
C THR A 140 -26.38 -66.88 -14.15
N VAL A 141 -26.68 -66.16 -13.09
CA VAL A 141 -27.50 -66.63 -11.96
C VAL A 141 -28.91 -67.07 -12.43
N ASP A 142 -29.55 -66.27 -13.29
CA ASP A 142 -30.88 -66.62 -13.86
C ASP A 142 -30.80 -67.90 -14.68
N LYS A 143 -29.72 -68.17 -15.47
CA LYS A 143 -29.52 -69.42 -16.21
C LYS A 143 -29.30 -70.53 -15.27
N VAL A 144 -28.52 -70.38 -14.19
CA VAL A 144 -28.30 -71.49 -13.19
C VAL A 144 -29.61 -71.80 -12.47
N SER A 145 -30.38 -70.77 -12.10
CA SER A 145 -31.70 -70.95 -11.47
C SER A 145 -32.67 -71.77 -12.35
N ASN A 146 -32.67 -71.49 -13.65
CA ASN A 146 -33.48 -72.28 -14.61
C ASN A 146 -33.02 -73.73 -14.70
N ILE A 147 -31.69 -73.96 -14.72
CA ILE A 147 -31.16 -75.36 -14.74
C ILE A 147 -31.52 -76.11 -13.46
N VAL A 148 -31.42 -75.47 -12.30
CA VAL A 148 -31.83 -76.03 -11.01
C VAL A 148 -33.30 -76.45 -11.03
N SER A 149 -34.19 -75.62 -11.56
CA SER A 149 -35.61 -75.89 -11.70
C SER A 149 -35.86 -77.13 -12.61
N VAL A 150 -35.16 -77.30 -13.72
CA VAL A 150 -35.25 -78.45 -14.60
C VAL A 150 -34.77 -79.69 -13.90
N ILE A 151 -33.64 -79.62 -13.15
CA ILE A 151 -33.13 -80.81 -12.41
C ILE A 151 -34.13 -81.24 -11.29
N GLU A 152 -34.76 -80.21 -10.64
CA GLU A 152 -35.82 -80.45 -9.63
C GLU A 152 -37.00 -81.23 -10.23
N GLU A 153 -37.44 -80.83 -11.43
CA GLU A 153 -38.54 -81.53 -12.15
C GLU A 153 -38.13 -82.98 -12.47
N ILE A 154 -36.89 -83.19 -13.02
CA ILE A 154 -36.37 -84.51 -13.30
C ILE A 154 -36.24 -85.39 -12.03
N SER A 155 -35.80 -84.78 -10.94
CA SER A 155 -35.64 -85.53 -9.65
C SER A 155 -36.99 -85.90 -9.08
N SER A 156 -38.00 -84.99 -9.15
CA SER A 156 -39.37 -85.23 -8.74
C SER A 156 -40.02 -86.32 -9.57
N GLU A 157 -39.83 -86.28 -10.90
CA GLU A 157 -40.32 -87.35 -11.80
C GLU A 157 -39.62 -88.74 -11.53
N THR A 158 -38.34 -88.68 -11.27
CA THR A 158 -37.55 -89.88 -10.91
C THR A 158 -38.02 -90.45 -9.57
N ASN A 159 -38.35 -89.60 -8.60
CA ASN A 159 -38.91 -89.99 -7.31
C ASN A 159 -40.28 -90.69 -7.48
N LEU A 160 -41.18 -90.11 -8.33
CA LEU A 160 -42.45 -90.73 -8.68
C LEU A 160 -42.30 -92.05 -9.44
N LEU A 161 -41.39 -92.14 -10.40
CA LEU A 161 -41.07 -93.39 -11.14
C LEU A 161 -40.55 -94.46 -10.22
N SER A 162 -39.66 -94.10 -9.30
CA SER A 162 -39.12 -95.05 -8.29
C SER A 162 -40.18 -95.55 -7.30
N LEU A 163 -41.11 -94.66 -6.89
CA LEU A 163 -42.26 -95.02 -6.06
C LEU A 163 -43.16 -96.02 -6.79
N ASN A 164 -43.51 -95.79 -8.06
CA ASN A 164 -44.33 -96.64 -8.88
C ASN A 164 -43.63 -98.00 -9.09
N ALA A 165 -42.29 -98.04 -9.34
CA ALA A 165 -41.50 -99.26 -9.45
C ALA A 165 -41.44 -100.03 -8.12
N SER A 166 -41.34 -99.34 -6.97
CA SER A 166 -41.39 -99.99 -5.64
C SER A 166 -42.75 -100.65 -5.39
N ILE A 167 -43.85 -99.99 -5.78
CA ILE A 167 -45.20 -100.59 -5.67
C ILE A 167 -45.35 -101.81 -6.55
N GLU A 168 -44.91 -101.80 -7.81
CA GLU A 168 -45.02 -102.90 -8.71
C GLU A 168 -44.07 -104.08 -8.33
N ALA A 169 -42.87 -103.79 -7.80
CA ALA A 169 -41.96 -104.74 -7.22
C ALA A 169 -42.55 -105.45 -5.99
N ALA A 170 -43.29 -104.76 -5.12
CA ALA A 170 -44.04 -105.35 -3.99
C ALA A 170 -45.20 -106.20 -4.47
N ARG A 171 -45.82 -105.89 -5.57
CA ARG A 171 -46.91 -106.65 -6.20
C ARG A 171 -46.45 -107.96 -6.80
N ALA A 172 -45.17 -108.04 -7.26
CA ALA A 172 -44.56 -109.26 -7.82
C ALA A 172 -44.10 -110.23 -6.74
N GLY A 173 -44.26 -109.94 -5.46
CA GLY A 173 -43.93 -110.86 -4.35
C GLY A 173 -42.45 -111.21 -4.29
N ASP A 174 -42.15 -112.51 -4.05
CA ASP A 174 -40.75 -113.00 -3.93
C ASP A 174 -39.88 -112.70 -5.17
N ALA A 175 -40.45 -112.69 -6.38
CA ALA A 175 -39.77 -112.48 -7.63
C ALA A 175 -39.32 -110.97 -7.79
N GLY A 176 -39.98 -110.08 -7.08
CA GLY A 176 -39.74 -108.61 -7.16
C GLY A 176 -38.73 -108.06 -6.14
N LYS A 177 -38.23 -108.88 -5.18
CA LYS A 177 -37.42 -108.42 -4.05
C LYS A 177 -36.17 -107.62 -4.49
N GLY A 178 -35.46 -108.06 -5.54
CA GLY A 178 -34.26 -107.39 -6.06
C GLY A 178 -34.60 -106.00 -6.69
N PHE A 179 -35.74 -105.96 -7.42
CA PHE A 179 -36.23 -104.72 -8.01
C PHE A 179 -36.73 -103.69 -6.95
N ALA A 180 -37.34 -104.14 -5.86
CA ALA A 180 -37.77 -103.32 -4.77
C ALA A 180 -36.63 -102.54 -4.08
N VAL A 181 -35.48 -103.25 -3.88
CA VAL A 181 -34.29 -102.65 -3.31
C VAL A 181 -33.72 -101.59 -4.24
N VAL A 182 -33.61 -101.81 -5.57
CA VAL A 182 -33.14 -100.82 -6.53
C VAL A 182 -34.08 -99.59 -6.62
N ALA A 183 -35.39 -99.85 -6.65
CA ALA A 183 -36.40 -98.83 -6.68
C ALA A 183 -36.34 -97.95 -5.41
N GLN A 184 -36.16 -98.57 -4.22
CA GLN A 184 -35.98 -97.88 -2.97
C GLN A 184 -34.69 -97.05 -2.97
N GLU A 185 -33.56 -97.52 -3.51
CA GLU A 185 -32.29 -96.82 -3.61
C GLU A 185 -32.38 -95.63 -4.56
N ILE A 186 -33.08 -95.76 -5.71
CA ILE A 186 -33.35 -94.67 -6.63
C ILE A 186 -34.19 -93.54 -5.94
N ARG A 187 -35.17 -93.95 -5.12
CA ARG A 187 -36.02 -93.01 -4.36
C ARG A 187 -35.19 -92.23 -3.37
N VAL A 188 -34.33 -92.88 -2.58
CA VAL A 188 -33.43 -92.21 -1.63
C VAL A 188 -32.46 -91.24 -2.35
N LEU A 189 -31.95 -91.62 -3.52
CA LEU A 189 -31.07 -90.79 -4.32
C LEU A 189 -31.81 -89.58 -4.85
N SER A 190 -33.05 -89.74 -5.29
CA SER A 190 -33.90 -88.61 -5.72
C SER A 190 -34.25 -87.65 -4.57
N ASP A 191 -34.58 -88.20 -3.37
CA ASP A 191 -34.81 -87.35 -2.18
C ASP A 191 -33.54 -86.62 -1.75
N ASN A 192 -32.37 -87.23 -1.78
CA ASN A 192 -31.12 -86.55 -1.53
C ASN A 192 -30.80 -85.45 -2.57
N THR A 193 -31.08 -85.78 -3.87
CA THR A 193 -30.95 -84.75 -4.95
C THR A 193 -31.82 -83.54 -4.71
N ASN A 194 -33.08 -83.76 -4.33
CA ASN A 194 -33.96 -82.61 -4.00
C ASN A 194 -33.46 -81.82 -2.82
N THR A 195 -32.89 -82.44 -1.80
CA THR A 195 -32.29 -81.75 -0.66
C THR A 195 -31.07 -80.91 -1.09
N GLU A 196 -30.21 -81.39 -1.96
CA GLU A 196 -29.09 -80.68 -2.47
C GLU A 196 -29.52 -79.53 -3.42
N LEU A 197 -30.57 -79.72 -4.19
CA LEU A 197 -31.15 -78.66 -5.02
C LEU A 197 -31.72 -77.52 -4.17
N GLU A 198 -32.31 -77.77 -3.01
CA GLU A 198 -32.75 -76.75 -2.09
C GLU A 198 -31.57 -75.96 -1.52
N ASN A 199 -30.47 -76.62 -1.16
CA ASN A 199 -29.23 -75.95 -0.74
C ASN A 199 -28.67 -75.07 -1.86
N ILE A 200 -28.68 -75.49 -3.13
CA ILE A 200 -28.25 -74.68 -4.27
C ILE A 200 -29.15 -73.44 -4.48
N LYS A 201 -30.50 -73.60 -4.33
CA LYS A 201 -31.40 -72.49 -4.40
C LYS A 201 -31.11 -71.39 -3.34
N GLN A 202 -30.78 -71.81 -2.10
CA GLN A 202 -30.38 -70.89 -1.04
C GLN A 202 -29.12 -70.16 -1.40
N ILE A 203 -28.10 -70.84 -1.98
CA ILE A 203 -26.82 -70.24 -2.45
C ILE A 203 -27.14 -69.20 -3.56
N ILE A 204 -28.01 -69.54 -4.52
CA ILE A 204 -28.40 -68.70 -5.62
C ILE A 204 -29.10 -67.42 -5.05
N SER A 205 -30.05 -67.58 -4.09
CA SER A 205 -30.73 -66.49 -3.46
C SER A 205 -29.77 -65.53 -2.74
N SER A 206 -28.79 -66.09 -2.00
CA SER A 206 -27.76 -65.27 -1.36
C SER A 206 -26.90 -64.52 -2.39
N LEU A 207 -26.58 -65.14 -3.52
CA LEU A 207 -25.77 -64.51 -4.59
C LEU A 207 -26.55 -63.36 -5.26
N VAL A 208 -27.87 -63.48 -5.47
CA VAL A 208 -28.71 -62.40 -5.97
C VAL A 208 -28.73 -61.22 -5.01
N GLU A 209 -28.82 -61.52 -3.70
CA GLU A 209 -28.82 -60.48 -2.68
C GLU A 209 -27.48 -59.72 -2.62
N GLU A 210 -26.37 -60.41 -2.72
CA GLU A 210 -25.02 -59.82 -2.82
C GLU A 210 -24.85 -58.96 -4.09
N CYS A 211 -25.35 -59.45 -5.25
CA CYS A 211 -25.37 -58.65 -6.48
C CYS A 211 -26.17 -57.37 -6.34
N ARG A 212 -27.35 -57.43 -5.68
CA ARG A 212 -28.18 -56.25 -5.39
C ARG A 212 -27.46 -55.25 -4.51
N TYR A 213 -26.77 -55.71 -3.47
CA TYR A 213 -25.94 -54.86 -2.61
C TYR A 213 -24.81 -54.19 -3.38
N CYS A 214 -24.12 -54.91 -4.26
CA CYS A 214 -23.08 -54.37 -5.13
C CYS A 214 -23.61 -53.29 -6.09
N VAL A 215 -24.83 -53.45 -6.66
CA VAL A 215 -25.50 -52.44 -7.49
C VAL A 215 -25.77 -51.16 -6.68
N GLN A 216 -26.31 -51.32 -5.48
CA GLN A 216 -26.59 -50.17 -4.60
C GLN A 216 -25.33 -49.44 -4.19
N ALA A 217 -24.29 -50.17 -3.78
CA ALA A 217 -22.99 -49.58 -3.42
C ALA A 217 -22.35 -48.84 -4.61
N SER A 218 -22.41 -49.41 -5.82
CA SER A 218 -21.93 -48.74 -7.04
C SER A 218 -22.70 -47.45 -7.33
N GLY A 219 -24.02 -47.45 -7.11
CA GLY A 219 -24.86 -46.24 -7.27
C GLY A 219 -24.45 -45.12 -6.33
N THR A 220 -24.15 -45.42 -5.06
CA THR A 220 -23.65 -44.45 -4.08
C THR A 220 -22.29 -43.86 -4.52
N ILE A 221 -21.37 -44.71 -5.02
CA ILE A 221 -20.06 -44.23 -5.51
C ILE A 221 -20.22 -43.32 -6.74
N VAL A 222 -21.15 -43.58 -7.65
CA VAL A 222 -21.48 -42.70 -8.79
C VAL A 222 -21.91 -41.32 -8.30
N GLU A 223 -22.81 -41.30 -7.31
CA GLU A 223 -23.31 -40.03 -6.74
C GLU A 223 -22.17 -39.22 -6.06
N ASP A 224 -21.34 -39.91 -5.26
CA ASP A 224 -20.23 -39.27 -4.56
C ASP A 224 -19.16 -38.74 -5.55
N ASN A 225 -18.87 -39.53 -6.63
CA ASN A 225 -17.95 -39.09 -7.67
C ASN A 225 -18.49 -37.90 -8.46
N ALA A 226 -19.80 -37.80 -8.67
CA ALA A 226 -20.42 -36.63 -9.29
C ALA A 226 -20.29 -35.38 -8.41
N LYS A 227 -20.52 -35.49 -7.09
CA LYS A 227 -20.30 -34.39 -6.13
C LYS A 227 -18.82 -33.98 -6.12
N GLN A 228 -17.90 -34.93 -6.09
CA GLN A 228 -16.46 -34.68 -6.12
C GLN A 228 -16.05 -33.89 -7.38
N LYS A 229 -16.65 -34.17 -8.54
CA LYS A 229 -16.40 -33.44 -9.79
C LYS A 229 -16.85 -31.96 -9.69
N GLU A 230 -18.00 -31.71 -9.07
CA GLU A 230 -18.49 -30.35 -8.84
C GLU A 230 -17.55 -29.57 -7.90
N GLU A 231 -17.11 -30.21 -6.82
CA GLU A 231 -16.14 -29.62 -5.89
C GLU A 231 -14.80 -29.30 -6.58
N ILE A 232 -14.28 -30.21 -7.38
CA ILE A 232 -13.04 -30.02 -8.16
C ILE A 232 -13.20 -28.81 -9.11
N LYS A 233 -14.36 -28.66 -9.75
CA LYS A 233 -14.64 -27.53 -10.63
C LYS A 233 -14.68 -26.21 -9.85
N ALA A 234 -15.36 -26.16 -8.71
CA ALA A 234 -15.40 -24.98 -7.85
C ALA A 234 -14.00 -24.55 -7.40
N VAL A 235 -13.16 -25.52 -7.00
CA VAL A 235 -11.76 -25.25 -6.62
C VAL A 235 -10.95 -24.70 -7.79
N LEU A 236 -11.14 -25.18 -9.01
CA LEU A 236 -10.48 -24.62 -10.22
C LEU A 236 -10.87 -23.17 -10.48
N ASP A 237 -12.15 -22.83 -10.32
CA ASP A 237 -12.64 -21.47 -10.50
C ASP A 237 -12.05 -20.52 -9.43
N GLU A 238 -11.92 -21.00 -8.18
CA GLU A 238 -11.26 -20.25 -7.09
C GLU A 238 -9.77 -20.01 -7.38
N PHE A 239 -9.05 -21.02 -7.90
CA PHE A 239 -7.64 -20.87 -8.29
C PHE A 239 -7.47 -19.91 -9.48
N GLY A 240 -8.41 -19.87 -10.43
CA GLY A 240 -8.43 -18.86 -11.49
C GLY A 240 -8.54 -17.45 -10.95
N SER A 241 -9.41 -17.24 -9.94
CA SER A 241 -9.53 -15.93 -9.25
C SER A 241 -8.29 -15.58 -8.43
N LEU A 242 -7.65 -16.57 -7.80
CA LEU A 242 -6.41 -16.37 -7.06
C LEU A 242 -5.26 -15.91 -7.97
N ASP A 243 -5.12 -16.52 -9.14
CA ASP A 243 -4.08 -16.12 -10.13
C ASP A 243 -4.28 -14.65 -10.57
N GLU A 244 -5.52 -14.20 -10.79
CA GLU A 244 -5.82 -12.79 -11.11
C GLU A 244 -5.43 -11.86 -9.95
N GLN A 245 -5.70 -12.25 -8.69
CA GLN A 245 -5.32 -11.46 -7.52
C GLN A 245 -3.81 -11.38 -7.34
N ILE A 246 -3.10 -12.48 -7.59
CA ILE A 246 -1.63 -12.52 -7.55
C ILE A 246 -1.05 -11.54 -8.58
N GLN A 247 -1.58 -11.54 -9.80
CA GLN A 247 -1.12 -10.63 -10.86
C GLN A 247 -1.35 -9.17 -10.49
N LYS A 248 -2.53 -8.84 -9.96
CA LYS A 248 -2.83 -7.50 -9.46
C LYS A 248 -1.90 -7.07 -8.32
N THR A 249 -1.52 -8.02 -7.45
CA THR A 249 -0.57 -7.75 -6.37
C THR A 249 0.82 -7.44 -6.91
N ALA A 250 1.29 -8.17 -7.93
CA ALA A 250 2.55 -7.90 -8.60
C ALA A 250 2.56 -6.51 -9.27
N GLU A 251 1.50 -6.18 -10.01
CA GLU A 251 1.34 -4.85 -10.64
C GLU A 251 1.36 -3.72 -9.60
N LYS A 252 0.70 -3.92 -8.44
CA LYS A 252 0.73 -2.93 -7.35
C LYS A 252 2.09 -2.80 -6.69
N ALA A 253 2.86 -3.87 -6.61
CA ALA A 253 4.24 -3.80 -6.12
C ALA A 253 5.14 -2.98 -7.08
N ASP A 254 4.97 -3.14 -8.40
CA ASP A 254 5.69 -2.34 -9.39
C ASP A 254 5.31 -0.84 -9.32
N GLU A 255 4.01 -0.52 -9.16
CA GLU A 255 3.57 0.86 -8.95
C GLU A 255 4.19 1.50 -7.68
N ILE A 256 4.30 0.72 -6.59
CA ILE A 256 4.94 1.21 -5.35
C ILE A 256 6.43 1.47 -5.59
N GLU A 257 7.14 0.62 -6.35
CA GLU A 257 8.55 0.82 -6.69
C GLU A 257 8.77 2.12 -7.48
N GLU A 258 7.87 2.46 -8.42
CA GLU A 258 7.90 3.74 -9.12
C GLU A 258 7.70 4.92 -8.16
N LEU A 259 6.77 4.81 -7.20
CA LEU A 259 6.55 5.84 -6.17
C LEU A 259 7.76 6.00 -5.26
N VAL A 260 8.43 4.90 -4.88
CA VAL A 260 9.67 4.91 -4.10
C VAL A 260 10.78 5.67 -4.85
N THR A 261 10.91 5.43 -6.15
CA THR A 261 11.87 6.14 -6.99
C THR A 261 11.58 7.65 -7.03
N ALA A 262 10.33 8.04 -7.20
CA ALA A 262 9.92 9.44 -7.17
C ALA A 262 10.15 10.09 -5.79
N MET A 263 9.96 9.35 -4.69
CA MET A 263 10.29 9.83 -3.32
C MET A 263 11.78 10.09 -3.14
N ILE A 264 12.66 9.25 -3.71
CA ILE A 264 14.11 9.45 -3.66
C ILE A 264 14.50 10.75 -4.39
N GLU A 265 13.94 10.97 -5.58
CA GLU A 265 14.18 12.19 -6.36
C GLU A 265 13.68 13.45 -5.61
N LEU A 266 12.49 13.38 -5.04
CA LEU A 266 11.92 14.47 -4.25
C LEU A 266 12.77 14.80 -3.01
N ASN A 267 13.27 13.78 -2.32
CA ASN A 267 14.16 13.95 -1.17
C ASN A 267 15.46 14.68 -1.56
N ASP A 268 16.04 14.33 -2.71
CA ASP A 268 17.24 15.01 -3.25
C ASP A 268 16.95 16.48 -3.57
N ASP A 269 15.80 16.79 -4.18
CA ASP A 269 15.42 18.16 -4.52
C ASP A 269 15.11 19.01 -3.29
N ILE A 270 14.47 18.44 -2.25
CA ILE A 270 14.27 19.14 -0.98
C ILE A 270 15.62 19.37 -0.29
N THR A 271 16.56 18.40 -0.36
CA THR A 271 17.93 18.56 0.18
C THR A 271 18.66 19.74 -0.49
N LYS A 272 18.60 19.84 -1.82
CA LYS A 272 19.18 20.98 -2.56
C LYS A 272 18.54 22.32 -2.13
N SER A 273 17.23 22.34 -2.01
CA SER A 273 16.48 23.54 -1.57
C SER A 273 16.85 23.95 -0.13
N SER A 274 16.99 22.96 0.76
CA SER A 274 17.43 23.16 2.15
C SER A 274 18.83 23.76 2.23
N ASN A 275 19.77 23.28 1.40
CA ASN A 275 21.10 23.86 1.31
C ASN A 275 21.08 25.30 0.81
N SER A 276 20.26 25.60 -0.21
CA SER A 276 20.10 26.99 -0.70
C SER A 276 19.51 27.93 0.37
N LEU A 277 18.57 27.43 1.19
CA LEU A 277 18.05 28.21 2.32
C LEU A 277 19.11 28.44 3.41
N THR A 278 20.03 27.49 3.61
CA THR A 278 21.17 27.66 4.52
C THR A 278 22.05 28.83 4.05
N ASP A 279 22.37 28.87 2.76
CA ASP A 279 23.17 29.96 2.17
C ASP A 279 22.46 31.32 2.32
N VAL A 280 21.14 31.37 2.08
CA VAL A 280 20.35 32.60 2.27
C VAL A 280 20.34 33.04 3.73
N SER A 281 20.17 32.10 4.67
CA SER A 281 20.19 32.40 6.10
C SER A 281 21.54 32.97 6.54
N ALA A 282 22.64 32.40 6.06
CA ALA A 282 23.99 32.91 6.34
C ALA A 282 24.22 34.29 5.72
N ALA A 283 23.76 34.53 4.49
CA ALA A 283 23.84 35.83 3.83
C ALA A 283 23.04 36.92 4.57
N ASN A 284 21.82 36.58 5.04
CA ASN A 284 21.02 37.48 5.85
C ASN A 284 21.71 37.82 7.17
N ALA A 285 22.32 36.87 7.85
CA ALA A 285 23.05 37.12 9.07
C ALA A 285 24.22 38.12 8.85
N ALA A 286 25.02 37.88 7.79
CA ALA A 286 26.11 38.78 7.43
C ALA A 286 25.62 40.20 7.05
N ALA A 287 24.53 40.29 6.27
CA ALA A 287 23.93 41.57 5.91
C ALA A 287 23.39 42.31 7.15
N THR A 288 22.86 41.60 8.13
CA THR A 288 22.39 42.17 9.40
C THR A 288 23.53 42.74 10.22
N GLU A 289 24.68 42.05 10.29
CA GLU A 289 25.89 42.57 10.97
C GLU A 289 26.39 43.86 10.30
N GLU A 290 26.44 43.89 8.95
CA GLU A 290 26.85 45.08 8.19
C GLU A 290 25.87 46.22 8.38
N MET A 291 24.55 45.96 8.36
CA MET A 291 23.53 46.99 8.62
C MET A 291 23.67 47.59 10.04
N ASN A 292 23.93 46.76 11.06
CA ASN A 292 24.15 47.27 12.41
C ASN A 292 25.37 48.21 12.49
N ALA A 293 26.49 47.84 11.85
CA ALA A 293 27.67 48.72 11.78
C ALA A 293 27.37 50.05 11.08
N ASN A 294 26.62 50.01 9.97
CA ASN A 294 26.20 51.24 9.25
C ASN A 294 25.26 52.13 10.07
N ILE A 295 24.36 51.55 10.86
CA ILE A 295 23.47 52.27 11.76
C ILE A 295 24.28 52.99 12.86
N GLU A 296 25.29 52.30 13.45
CA GLU A 296 26.17 52.90 14.44
C GLU A 296 26.95 54.09 13.85
N GLU A 297 27.49 53.94 12.62
CA GLU A 297 28.18 55.00 11.92
C GLU A 297 27.27 56.19 11.61
N LEU A 298 26.04 55.92 11.10
CA LEU A 298 25.04 56.97 10.85
C LEU A 298 24.65 57.73 12.13
N ASN A 299 24.48 57.02 13.25
CA ASN A 299 24.19 57.66 14.53
C ASN A 299 25.33 58.57 14.97
N ALA A 300 26.59 58.15 14.83
CA ALA A 300 27.75 58.98 15.14
C ALA A 300 27.84 60.21 14.22
N MET A 301 27.56 60.04 12.91
CA MET A 301 27.51 61.17 11.97
C MET A 301 26.42 62.16 12.30
N MET A 302 25.22 61.69 12.68
CA MET A 302 24.09 62.59 13.03
C MET A 302 24.36 63.36 14.32
N HIS A 303 25.03 62.74 15.29
CA HIS A 303 25.50 63.51 16.47
C HIS A 303 26.48 64.61 16.08
N GLY A 304 27.43 64.33 15.19
CA GLY A 304 28.37 65.34 14.68
C GLY A 304 27.67 66.47 13.92
N VAL A 305 26.61 66.16 13.13
CA VAL A 305 25.78 67.22 12.46
C VAL A 305 25.06 68.02 13.46
N SER A 306 24.48 67.46 14.53
CA SER A 306 23.81 68.26 15.59
C SER A 306 24.75 69.20 16.33
N GLU A 307 25.98 68.68 16.66
CA GLU A 307 27.03 69.58 17.27
C GLU A 307 27.45 70.75 16.35
N MET A 308 27.64 70.46 15.06
CA MET A 308 27.96 71.51 14.06
C MET A 308 26.83 72.46 13.92
N ALA A 309 25.56 72.01 13.95
CA ALA A 309 24.38 72.89 13.91
C ALA A 309 24.33 73.82 15.14
N GLU A 310 24.57 73.27 16.34
CA GLU A 310 24.64 74.08 17.56
C GLU A 310 25.77 75.09 17.49
N HIS A 311 26.98 74.68 17.02
CA HIS A 311 28.09 75.63 16.84
C HIS A 311 27.74 76.79 15.86
N MET A 312 27.13 76.47 14.72
CA MET A 312 26.69 77.49 13.75
C MET A 312 25.66 78.41 14.36
N ASN A 313 24.74 77.95 15.18
CA ASN A 313 23.79 78.82 15.86
C ASN A 313 24.46 79.78 16.85
N ASN A 314 25.43 79.27 17.64
CA ASN A 314 26.21 80.05 18.57
C ASN A 314 27.04 81.13 17.85
N GLU A 315 27.67 80.82 16.74
CA GLU A 315 28.42 81.77 15.89
C GLU A 315 27.49 82.84 15.30
N SER A 316 26.28 82.42 14.85
CA SER A 316 25.26 83.35 14.36
C SER A 316 24.83 84.37 15.45
N ASP A 317 24.58 83.83 16.66
CA ASP A 317 24.18 84.73 17.78
C ASP A 317 25.33 85.64 18.20
N GLY A 318 26.60 85.15 18.20
CA GLY A 318 27.76 86.02 18.42
C GLY A 318 27.91 87.10 17.37
N LEU A 319 27.64 86.84 16.09
CA LEU A 319 27.64 87.85 15.02
C LEU A 319 26.50 88.91 15.23
N LYS A 320 25.29 88.44 15.64
CA LYS A 320 24.18 89.37 15.96
C LYS A 320 24.52 90.28 17.11
N GLU A 321 25.14 89.78 18.17
CA GLU A 321 25.58 90.58 19.31
C GLU A 321 26.65 91.60 18.91
N ALA A 322 27.71 91.19 18.16
CA ALA A 322 28.72 92.08 17.65
C ALA A 322 28.13 93.21 16.77
N LEU A 323 27.08 92.90 15.98
CA LEU A 323 26.40 93.88 15.13
C LEU A 323 25.41 94.74 15.90
N SER A 324 25.02 94.43 17.10
CA SER A 324 24.15 95.23 17.94
C SER A 324 24.80 96.60 18.28
N PHE A 325 26.12 96.62 18.32
CA PHE A 325 26.91 97.82 18.56
C PHE A 325 26.77 98.88 17.44
N PHE A 326 26.42 98.47 16.25
CA PHE A 326 26.20 99.40 15.10
C PHE A 326 24.74 99.88 14.94
N HIS A 327 23.96 99.67 15.99
CA HIS A 327 22.53 99.96 15.99
C HIS A 327 22.25 101.34 16.72
N ASN A 328 22.84 102.44 16.22
CA ASN A 328 22.42 103.76 16.58
C ASN A 328 22.51 104.72 15.37
#